data_a98121741bd14d1fa3ba95d5a6c7279e
#
_entry.id   a98121741bd14d1fa3ba95d5a6c7279e
#
_cell.length_a   1.000
_cell.length_b   1.000
_cell.length_c   1.000
_cell.angle_alpha   90.00
_cell.angle_beta   90.00
_cell.angle_gamma   90.00
#
_symmetry.space_group_name_H-M   'P 1'
#
loop_
_entity.id
_entity.type
_entity.pdbx_description
1 polymer ?
#
loop_
_entity_poly.entity_id
_entity_poly.type
_entity_poly.pdbx_seq_one_letter_code
_entity_poly.pdbx_strand_id
1 'polypeptide(L)'
;LDEVRDKDIANISFPDLVEITGYLMLYRISGFTSLNQLFPNLAVIRGRTLFKDYALIIYEMLELENIGLNNLVMIERGNVRIEKNEKMCYVDTINWARITMNNSPYLEVGRCLQFQI
;
A
#
# COMPACT_ATOMS: atom_id res chain seq x y z
N LEU A 1 1.52 -14.48 3.90
CA LEU A 1 1.89 -13.88 5.20
C LEU A 1 0.70 -13.80 6.14
N ASP A 2 -0.11 -14.85 6.21
CA ASP A 2 -1.36 -14.80 6.98
C ASP A 2 -1.15 -14.87 8.49
N GLU A 3 -0.14 -15.55 8.94
CA GLU A 3 0.03 -15.80 10.37
C GLU A 3 1.36 -15.31 10.91
N VAL A 4 1.86 -14.24 10.35
CA VAL A 4 3.11 -13.65 10.81
C VAL A 4 2.84 -12.86 12.08
N ARG A 5 3.60 -13.13 13.12
CA ARG A 5 3.48 -12.43 14.40
C ARG A 5 4.28 -11.13 14.37
N ASP A 6 3.86 -10.17 15.18
CA ASP A 6 4.52 -8.87 15.24
C ASP A 6 6.03 -8.99 15.46
N LYS A 7 6.45 -9.88 16.34
CA LYS A 7 7.88 -10.04 16.61
C LYS A 7 8.64 -10.63 15.43
N ASP A 8 7.94 -11.36 14.56
CA ASP A 8 8.56 -11.97 13.38
C ASP A 8 8.72 -10.97 12.25
N ILE A 9 7.84 -9.96 12.20
CA ILE A 9 7.85 -8.97 11.13
C ILE A 9 8.55 -7.68 11.49
N ALA A 10 8.89 -7.48 12.78
CA ALA A 10 9.49 -6.23 13.23
C ALA A 10 10.76 -5.86 12.47
N ASN A 11 11.51 -6.87 11.99
CA ASN A 11 12.75 -6.65 11.26
C ASN A 11 12.68 -7.00 9.79
N ILE A 12 11.49 -7.33 9.28
CA ILE A 12 11.35 -7.65 7.86
C ILE A 12 11.43 -6.38 7.05
N SER A 13 12.25 -6.41 6.02
CA SER A 13 12.37 -5.31 5.08
C SER A 13 12.91 -5.84 3.75
N PHE A 14 12.52 -5.20 2.68
CA PHE A 14 12.98 -5.54 1.33
C PHE A 14 13.55 -4.29 0.67
N PRO A 15 14.72 -3.83 1.17
CA PRO A 15 15.29 -2.56 0.68
C PRO A 15 15.77 -2.62 -0.76
N ASP A 16 16.04 -3.81 -1.28
CA ASP A 16 16.49 -3.95 -2.66
C ASP A 16 15.36 -4.12 -3.66
N LEU A 17 14.13 -4.22 -3.19
CA LEU A 17 12.97 -4.34 -4.07
C LEU A 17 12.62 -2.98 -4.65
N VAL A 18 12.81 -2.83 -5.95
CA VAL A 18 12.57 -1.58 -6.66
C VAL A 18 11.40 -1.71 -7.62
N GLU A 19 11.18 -2.90 -8.15
CA GLU A 19 10.17 -3.15 -9.17
C GLU A 19 9.41 -4.44 -8.89
N ILE A 20 8.10 -4.39 -9.08
CA ILE A 20 7.23 -5.57 -9.05
C ILE A 20 6.64 -5.72 -10.43
N THR A 21 6.82 -6.89 -11.06
CA THR A 21 6.30 -7.12 -12.41
C THR A 21 4.81 -7.43 -12.43
N GLY A 22 4.30 -8.07 -11.39
CA GLY A 22 2.88 -8.37 -11.25
C GLY A 22 2.15 -7.34 -10.41
N TYR A 23 1.61 -7.77 -9.29
CA TYR A 23 0.86 -6.90 -8.38
C TYR A 23 1.38 -7.03 -6.95
N LEU A 24 1.02 -6.07 -6.11
CA LEU A 24 1.31 -6.10 -4.68
C LEU A 24 0.00 -6.14 -3.91
N MET A 25 -0.15 -7.15 -3.07
CA MET A 25 -1.34 -7.30 -2.24
C MET A 25 -0.93 -7.50 -0.79
N LEU A 26 -1.44 -6.64 0.06
CA LEU A 26 -1.22 -6.71 1.50
C LEU A 26 -2.57 -6.85 2.18
N TYR A 27 -2.74 -7.95 2.91
CA TYR A 27 -4.00 -8.31 3.49
C TYR A 27 -3.80 -8.82 4.92
N ARG A 28 -4.37 -8.12 5.88
CA ARG A 28 -4.38 -8.53 7.29
C ARG A 28 -2.99 -8.76 7.90
N ILE A 29 -2.03 -7.96 7.52
CA ILE A 29 -0.70 -8.02 8.14
C ILE A 29 -0.67 -6.97 9.24
N SER A 30 -0.31 -7.40 10.46
CA SER A 30 -0.19 -6.48 11.59
C SER A 30 1.27 -6.15 11.87
N GLY A 31 1.50 -5.14 12.69
CA GLY A 31 2.84 -4.74 13.10
C GLY A 31 3.45 -3.62 12.29
N PHE A 32 2.75 -3.11 11.28
CA PHE A 32 3.25 -2.00 10.45
C PHE A 32 2.31 -0.82 10.53
N THR A 33 2.86 0.34 10.89
CA THR A 33 2.12 1.59 10.83
C THR A 33 2.31 2.28 9.48
N SER A 34 3.36 1.90 8.76
CA SER A 34 3.68 2.43 7.44
C SER A 34 4.38 1.34 6.64
N LEU A 35 4.20 1.35 5.32
CA LEU A 35 4.89 0.39 4.45
C LEU A 35 6.31 0.81 4.12
N ASN A 36 6.75 1.97 4.61
CA ASN A 36 8.09 2.44 4.35
C ASN A 36 9.16 1.48 4.89
N GLN A 37 8.89 0.79 5.99
CA GLN A 37 9.80 -0.20 6.50
C GLN A 37 9.94 -1.40 5.55
N LEU A 38 8.83 -1.88 5.03
CA LEU A 38 8.82 -3.06 4.15
C LEU A 38 9.42 -2.78 2.79
N PHE A 39 8.99 -1.69 2.18
CA PHE A 39 9.32 -1.38 0.79
C PHE A 39 9.84 0.04 0.65
N PRO A 40 11.01 0.34 1.27
CA PRO A 40 11.49 1.72 1.26
C PRO A 40 11.86 2.23 -0.12
N ASN A 41 12.19 1.33 -1.06
CA ASN A 41 12.70 1.73 -2.37
C ASN A 41 11.84 1.27 -3.53
N LEU A 42 10.65 0.74 -3.27
CA LEU A 42 9.76 0.32 -4.34
C LEU A 42 9.35 1.53 -5.18
N ALA A 43 9.66 1.46 -6.47
CA ALA A 43 9.44 2.57 -7.39
C ALA A 43 8.37 2.28 -8.45
N VAL A 44 8.23 1.02 -8.88
CA VAL A 44 7.38 0.69 -10.02
C VAL A 44 6.63 -0.61 -9.76
N ILE A 45 5.33 -0.59 -10.06
CA ILE A 45 4.52 -1.81 -10.15
C ILE A 45 4.06 -1.92 -11.59
N ARG A 46 4.46 -2.97 -12.30
CA ARG A 46 4.18 -3.12 -13.72
C ARG A 46 2.75 -3.53 -14.03
N GLY A 47 2.17 -4.37 -13.18
CA GLY A 47 0.80 -4.83 -13.41
C GLY A 47 0.65 -5.77 -14.58
N ARG A 48 1.69 -6.52 -14.91
CA ARG A 48 1.61 -7.49 -16.02
C ARG A 48 0.71 -8.66 -15.70
N THR A 49 0.59 -8.97 -14.41
CA THR A 49 -0.40 -9.89 -13.87
C THR A 49 -1.15 -9.09 -12.81
N LEU A 50 -2.47 -9.15 -12.81
CA LEU A 50 -3.30 -8.37 -11.91
C LEU A 50 -4.15 -9.29 -11.04
N PHE A 51 -4.52 -8.81 -9.86
CA PHE A 51 -5.52 -9.48 -9.04
C PHE A 51 -6.84 -8.76 -9.24
N LYS A 52 -7.77 -9.39 -9.95
CA LYS A 52 -9.09 -8.81 -10.25
C LYS A 52 -8.99 -7.36 -10.75
N ASP A 53 -8.09 -7.14 -11.70
CA ASP A 53 -7.83 -5.82 -12.29
C ASP A 53 -7.05 -4.85 -11.41
N TYR A 54 -6.57 -5.28 -10.25
CA TYR A 54 -5.81 -4.42 -9.35
C TYR A 54 -4.33 -4.75 -9.36
N ALA A 55 -3.50 -3.71 -9.36
CA ALA A 55 -2.05 -3.82 -9.25
C ALA A 55 -1.58 -3.59 -7.82
N LEU A 56 -2.33 -2.84 -7.03
CA LEU A 56 -2.00 -2.56 -5.64
C LEU A 56 -3.25 -2.71 -4.80
N ILE A 57 -3.20 -3.59 -3.81
CA ILE A 57 -4.31 -3.85 -2.91
C ILE A 57 -3.79 -3.79 -1.49
N ILE A 58 -4.37 -2.90 -0.69
CA ILE A 58 -4.07 -2.75 0.73
C ILE A 58 -5.40 -2.87 1.47
N TYR A 59 -5.60 -4.01 2.15
CA TYR A 59 -6.91 -4.36 2.67
C TYR A 59 -6.81 -4.91 4.08
N GLU A 60 -7.61 -4.38 4.98
CA GLU A 60 -7.68 -4.80 6.37
C GLU A 60 -6.32 -4.82 7.09
N MET A 61 -5.50 -3.84 6.81
CA MET A 61 -4.25 -3.60 7.51
C MET A 61 -4.57 -2.74 8.73
N LEU A 62 -4.94 -3.39 9.81
CA LEU A 62 -5.60 -2.72 10.94
C LEU A 62 -4.72 -1.72 11.68
N GLU A 63 -3.40 -1.87 11.60
CA GLU A 63 -2.49 -0.95 12.28
C GLU A 63 -1.86 0.07 11.36
N LEU A 64 -2.11 -0.04 10.07
CA LEU A 64 -1.49 0.83 9.09
C LEU A 64 -2.09 2.23 9.14
N GLU A 65 -1.27 3.23 9.38
CA GLU A 65 -1.71 4.62 9.51
C GLU A 65 -1.47 5.44 8.25
N ASN A 66 -0.43 5.10 7.51
CA ASN A 66 -0.17 5.72 6.22
C ASN A 66 0.43 4.69 5.28
N ILE A 67 0.38 4.99 3.99
CA ILE A 67 0.85 4.03 3.00
C ILE A 67 2.36 3.94 3.01
N GLY A 68 3.06 5.07 3.02
CA GLY A 68 4.50 5.11 3.17
C GLY A 68 5.30 4.55 2.02
N LEU A 69 4.71 4.37 0.86
CA LEU A 69 5.43 3.96 -0.35
C LEU A 69 6.03 5.21 -1.00
N ASN A 70 7.02 5.77 -0.33
CA ASN A 70 7.51 7.12 -0.63
C ASN A 70 8.25 7.24 -1.95
N ASN A 71 8.74 6.13 -2.49
CA ASN A 71 9.46 6.14 -3.75
C ASN A 71 8.64 5.59 -4.92
N LEU A 72 7.38 5.24 -4.67
CA LEU A 72 6.53 4.73 -5.74
C LEU A 72 6.19 5.86 -6.70
N VAL A 73 6.58 5.69 -7.95
CA VAL A 73 6.40 6.72 -8.98
C VAL A 73 5.52 6.28 -10.12
N MET A 74 5.30 4.97 -10.29
CA MET A 74 4.49 4.49 -11.41
C MET A 74 3.83 3.16 -11.11
N ILE A 75 2.56 3.07 -11.45
CA ILE A 75 1.83 1.82 -11.61
C ILE A 75 1.47 1.77 -13.08
N GLU A 76 2.18 0.93 -13.82
CA GLU A 76 2.11 0.93 -15.28
C GLU A 76 0.76 0.45 -15.80
N ARG A 77 0.18 -0.53 -15.14
CA ARG A 77 -1.10 -1.09 -15.53
C ARG A 77 -1.84 -1.56 -14.28
N GLY A 78 -3.16 -1.46 -14.30
CA GLY A 78 -4.00 -1.93 -13.23
C GLY A 78 -4.46 -0.83 -12.29
N ASN A 79 -5.42 -1.15 -11.46
CA ASN A 79 -6.03 -0.22 -10.55
C ASN A 79 -5.48 -0.35 -9.14
N VAL A 80 -5.82 0.61 -8.30
CA VAL A 80 -5.42 0.63 -6.88
C VAL A 80 -6.69 0.49 -6.04
N ARG A 81 -6.63 -0.39 -5.04
CA ARG A 81 -7.70 -0.53 -4.08
C ARG A 81 -7.13 -0.49 -2.67
N ILE A 82 -7.54 0.51 -1.90
CA ILE A 82 -7.12 0.69 -0.52
C ILE A 82 -8.39 0.85 0.31
N GLU A 83 -8.69 -0.16 1.12
CA GLU A 83 -9.99 -0.25 1.75
C GLU A 83 -9.92 -1.00 3.08
N LYS A 84 -10.75 -0.60 4.01
CA LYS A 84 -10.91 -1.25 5.31
C LYS A 84 -9.65 -1.27 6.18
N ASN A 85 -8.89 -0.20 6.09
CA ASN A 85 -7.74 0.00 6.93
C ASN A 85 -8.12 1.06 7.97
N GLU A 86 -8.57 0.61 9.14
CA GLU A 86 -9.23 1.46 10.12
C GLU A 86 -8.43 2.69 10.55
N LYS A 87 -7.14 2.56 10.69
CA LYS A 87 -6.29 3.65 11.16
C LYS A 87 -5.69 4.47 10.01
N MET A 88 -6.04 4.12 8.77
CA MET A 88 -5.44 4.77 7.62
C MET A 88 -5.81 6.24 7.52
N CYS A 89 -4.80 7.08 7.42
CA CYS A 89 -4.92 8.50 7.14
C CYS A 89 -4.07 8.81 5.92
N TYR A 90 -4.07 10.03 5.48
CA TYR A 90 -3.09 10.51 4.50
C TYR A 90 -3.00 9.75 3.18
N VAL A 91 -4.11 9.12 2.75
CA VAL A 91 -4.11 8.45 1.44
C VAL A 91 -4.04 9.45 0.30
N ASP A 92 -4.55 10.64 0.52
CA ASP A 92 -4.60 11.70 -0.48
C ASP A 92 -3.31 12.52 -0.56
N THR A 93 -2.30 12.20 0.26
CA THR A 93 -0.99 12.83 0.12
C THR A 93 -0.22 12.29 -1.09
N ILE A 94 -0.70 11.20 -1.67
CA ILE A 94 -0.09 10.60 -2.85
C ILE A 94 -0.86 11.06 -4.08
N ASN A 95 -0.14 11.49 -5.10
CA ASN A 95 -0.78 11.88 -6.36
C ASN A 95 -1.07 10.62 -7.19
N TRP A 96 -2.16 9.98 -6.88
CA TRP A 96 -2.55 8.72 -7.52
C TRP A 96 -2.79 8.86 -9.01
N ALA A 97 -3.38 9.97 -9.44
CA ALA A 97 -3.64 10.19 -10.86
C ALA A 97 -2.35 10.15 -11.67
N ARG A 98 -1.29 10.75 -11.13
CA ARG A 98 0.00 10.75 -11.80
C ARG A 98 0.65 9.37 -11.81
N ILE A 99 0.61 8.68 -10.67
CA ILE A 99 1.23 7.36 -10.51
C ILE A 99 0.53 6.32 -11.37
N THR A 100 -0.79 6.37 -11.44
CA THR A 100 -1.61 5.40 -12.16
C THR A 100 -1.93 5.82 -13.58
N MET A 101 -1.29 6.86 -14.08
CA MET A 101 -1.51 7.37 -15.45
C MET A 101 -2.98 7.74 -15.68
N ASN A 102 -3.56 8.43 -14.69
CA ASN A 102 -4.93 8.94 -14.72
C ASN A 102 -6.04 7.89 -14.54
N ASN A 103 -5.71 6.69 -14.10
CA ASN A 103 -6.71 5.75 -13.67
C ASN A 103 -7.29 6.20 -12.32
N SER A 104 -8.54 5.86 -12.07
CA SER A 104 -9.24 6.25 -10.85
C SER A 104 -9.05 5.18 -9.77
N PRO A 105 -8.25 5.42 -8.75
CA PRO A 105 -8.07 4.44 -7.69
C PRO A 105 -9.29 4.39 -6.77
N TYR A 106 -9.54 3.25 -6.17
CA TYR A 106 -10.51 3.12 -5.10
C TYR A 106 -9.78 3.31 -3.77
N LEU A 107 -10.06 4.41 -3.11
CA LEU A 107 -9.40 4.77 -1.85
C LEU A 107 -10.42 4.96 -0.75
N GLU A 108 -10.14 4.42 0.42
CA GLU A 108 -10.98 4.61 1.60
C GLU A 108 -10.09 5.09 2.75
N VAL A 109 -10.47 6.21 3.33
CA VAL A 109 -9.77 6.76 4.49
C VAL A 109 -10.30 6.08 5.76
N GLY A 110 -9.41 5.67 6.65
CA GLY A 110 -9.77 5.10 7.92
C GLY A 110 -10.20 6.17 8.92
N ARG A 111 -10.20 5.79 10.19
CA ARG A 111 -10.59 6.70 11.27
C ARG A 111 -9.42 7.57 11.68
N CYS A 112 -9.39 8.75 11.14
CA CYS A 112 -8.39 9.74 11.49
C CYS A 112 -9.01 10.71 12.48
N LEU A 113 -9.00 10.35 13.75
CA LEU A 113 -9.70 11.10 14.78
C LEU A 113 -9.28 12.56 14.88
N GLN A 114 -8.04 12.85 14.54
CA GLN A 114 -7.53 14.20 14.53
C GLN A 114 -8.28 15.10 13.55
N PHE A 115 -9.07 14.56 12.67
CA PHE A 115 -9.84 15.34 11.71
C PHE A 115 -11.28 15.58 12.16
N GLN A 116 -11.57 15.23 13.38
CA GLN A 116 -12.91 15.43 13.92
C GLN A 116 -13.14 16.87 14.39
N ILE A 117 -12.21 17.70 14.23
CA ILE A 117 -12.26 19.09 14.69
C ILE A 117 -13.05 19.95 13.72
#